data_ca529e3ee19184c1ea8add220dcf2573
#
_entry.id   ca529e3ee19184c1ea8add220dcf2573
#
_cell.length_a   1.000
_cell.length_b   1.000
_cell.length_c   1.000
_cell.angle_alpha   90.00
_cell.angle_beta   90.00
_cell.angle_gamma   90.00
#
_symmetry.space_group_name_H-M   'P 1'
#
loop_
_entity.id
_entity.type
_entity.pdbx_description
1 polymer ?
#
loop_
_entity_poly.entity_id
_entity_poly.type
_entity_poly.pdbx_seq_one_letter_code
_entity_poly.pdbx_strand_id
1 'polypeptide(L)'
;KTDSFIAKIECADRLMSRLEFEDALKICEETEKEWYDNAKLIDTMLIHDYVDNIGLSISRMTVFAQKQNRDMYFAESVQAKKELASIKESEFPLVENIL
;
A
#
# COMPACT_ATOMS: atom_id res chain seq x y z
N LYS A 1 -4.58 3.11 9.88
CA LYS A 1 -5.73 3.67 9.19
C LYS A 1 -5.39 3.91 7.73
N THR A 2 -6.38 3.86 6.86
CA THR A 2 -6.15 3.93 5.41
C THR A 2 -5.50 5.24 4.98
N ASP A 3 -5.88 6.37 5.59
CA ASP A 3 -5.29 7.68 5.26
C ASP A 3 -3.78 7.69 5.50
N SER A 4 -3.33 7.03 6.56
CA SER A 4 -1.90 6.93 6.87
C SER A 4 -1.15 6.14 5.81
N PHE A 5 -1.72 5.04 5.33
CA PHE A 5 -1.13 4.24 4.26
C PHE A 5 -1.12 4.99 2.94
N ILE A 6 -2.23 5.68 2.61
CA ILE A 6 -2.30 6.51 1.40
C ILE A 6 -1.20 7.58 1.43
N ALA A 7 -1.02 8.24 2.58
CA ALA A 7 0.02 9.27 2.72
C ALA A 7 1.42 8.69 2.50
N LYS A 8 1.69 7.48 3.01
CA LYS A 8 2.99 6.81 2.80
C LYS A 8 3.21 6.47 1.32
N ILE A 9 2.18 5.96 0.65
CA ILE A 9 2.26 5.67 -0.78
C ILE A 9 2.51 6.95 -1.57
N GLU A 10 1.82 8.04 -1.24
CA GLU A 10 2.04 9.32 -1.90
C GLU A 10 3.45 9.86 -1.66
N CYS A 11 4.02 9.64 -0.48
CA CYS A 11 5.41 9.98 -0.20
C CYS A 11 6.36 9.21 -1.13
N ALA A 12 6.16 7.90 -1.26
CA ALA A 12 6.95 7.08 -2.16
C ALA A 12 6.75 7.50 -3.63
N ASP A 13 5.52 7.88 -4.00
CA ASP A 13 5.22 8.38 -5.34
C ASP A 13 6.06 9.62 -5.69
N ARG A 14 6.15 10.56 -4.74
CA ARG A 14 6.97 11.77 -4.96
C ARG A 14 8.44 11.42 -5.15
N LEU A 15 8.96 10.50 -4.36
CA LEU A 15 10.35 10.07 -4.48
C LEU A 15 10.62 9.36 -5.82
N MET A 16 9.70 8.52 -6.26
CA MET A 16 9.78 7.87 -7.57
C MET A 16 9.76 8.90 -8.70
N SER A 17 8.91 9.93 -8.58
CA SER A 17 8.83 10.99 -9.57
C SER A 17 10.12 11.78 -9.68
N ARG A 18 10.87 11.90 -8.59
CA ARG A 18 12.15 12.61 -8.52
C ARG A 18 13.33 11.71 -8.84
N LEU A 19 13.09 10.46 -9.20
CA LEU A 19 14.13 9.46 -9.47
C LEU A 19 14.99 9.15 -8.23
N GLU A 20 14.45 9.39 -7.03
CA GLU A 20 15.09 9.06 -5.76
C GLU A 20 14.69 7.63 -5.36
N PHE A 21 15.19 6.66 -6.13
CA PHE A 21 14.74 5.27 -6.06
C PHE A 21 15.08 4.57 -4.75
N GLU A 22 16.25 4.84 -4.17
CA GLU A 22 16.64 4.22 -2.90
C GLU A 22 15.71 4.63 -1.76
N ASP A 23 15.39 5.92 -1.68
CA ASP A 23 14.50 6.44 -0.66
C ASP A 23 13.07 5.94 -0.89
N ALA A 24 12.63 5.89 -2.15
CA ALA A 24 11.32 5.35 -2.50
C ALA A 24 11.21 3.87 -2.09
N LEU A 25 12.24 3.09 -2.38
CA LEU A 25 12.28 1.67 -2.00
C LEU A 25 12.16 1.51 -0.49
N LYS A 26 12.87 2.33 0.28
CA LYS A 26 12.82 2.28 1.74
C LYS A 26 11.40 2.53 2.26
N ILE A 27 10.73 3.56 1.73
CA ILE A 27 9.35 3.86 2.12
C ILE A 27 8.42 2.70 1.74
N CYS A 28 8.59 2.12 0.55
CA CYS A 28 7.79 0.97 0.11
C CYS A 28 8.00 -0.23 1.04
N GLU A 29 9.23 -0.54 1.41
CA GLU A 29 9.53 -1.66 2.31
C GLU A 29 8.91 -1.45 3.69
N GLU A 30 9.01 -0.24 4.23
CA GLU A 30 8.40 0.10 5.52
C GLU A 30 6.88 0.01 5.46
N THR A 31 6.29 0.49 4.38
CA THR A 31 4.83 0.45 4.17
C THR A 31 4.35 -0.98 4.04
N GLU A 32 5.06 -1.79 3.28
CA GLU A 32 4.75 -3.22 3.11
C GLU A 32 4.79 -3.96 4.44
N LYS A 33 5.85 -3.74 5.21
CA LYS A 33 6.00 -4.39 6.52
C LYS A 33 4.85 -4.01 7.45
N GLU A 34 4.55 -2.73 7.53
CA GLU A 34 3.48 -2.24 8.39
C GLU A 34 2.11 -2.78 7.96
N TRP A 35 1.87 -2.85 6.65
CA TRP A 35 0.64 -3.44 6.12
C TRP A 35 0.47 -4.88 6.58
N TYR A 36 1.48 -5.72 6.37
CA TYR A 36 1.39 -7.14 6.74
C TYR A 36 1.32 -7.34 8.25
N ASP A 37 2.01 -6.51 9.04
CA ASP A 37 1.91 -6.58 10.50
C ASP A 37 0.49 -6.26 10.97
N ASN A 38 -0.14 -5.25 10.39
CA ASN A 38 -1.51 -4.88 10.73
C ASN A 38 -2.53 -5.88 10.19
N ALA A 39 -2.27 -6.45 9.02
CA ALA A 39 -3.17 -7.44 8.41
C ALA A 39 -3.33 -8.69 9.26
N LYS A 40 -2.32 -9.03 10.05
CA LYS A 40 -2.40 -10.18 10.98
C LYS A 40 -3.47 -10.02 12.04
N LEU A 41 -3.91 -8.79 12.31
CA LEU A 41 -4.95 -8.49 13.30
C LEU A 41 -6.35 -8.66 12.74
N ILE A 42 -6.49 -8.90 11.44
CA ILE A 42 -7.77 -9.02 10.76
C ILE A 42 -8.12 -10.50 10.62
N ASP A 43 -9.17 -10.94 11.33
CA ASP A 43 -9.55 -12.34 11.43
C ASP A 43 -10.93 -12.61 10.81
N THR A 44 -11.26 -11.91 9.74
CA THR A 44 -12.54 -12.10 9.06
C THR A 44 -12.31 -12.49 7.60
N MET A 45 -12.76 -13.67 7.20
CA MET A 45 -12.51 -14.22 5.87
C MET A 45 -13.02 -13.32 4.74
N LEU A 46 -14.15 -12.64 4.95
CA LEU A 46 -14.74 -11.75 3.94
C LEU A 46 -13.84 -10.56 3.59
N ILE A 47 -12.93 -10.21 4.48
CA ILE A 47 -12.07 -9.04 4.34
C ILE A 47 -10.66 -9.44 3.91
N HIS A 48 -10.29 -10.72 4.14
CA HIS A 48 -8.95 -11.23 3.83
C HIS A 48 -8.55 -11.01 2.37
N ASP A 49 -9.45 -11.29 1.43
CA ASP A 49 -9.16 -11.11 0.02
C ASP A 49 -8.84 -9.66 -0.32
N TYR A 50 -9.58 -8.72 0.27
CA TYR A 50 -9.37 -7.29 0.10
C TYR A 50 -8.00 -6.86 0.63
N VAL A 51 -7.70 -7.31 1.85
CA VAL A 51 -6.44 -6.98 2.53
C VAL A 51 -5.25 -7.62 1.80
N ASP A 52 -5.41 -8.85 1.33
CA ASP A 52 -4.39 -9.56 0.58
C ASP A 52 -4.10 -8.87 -0.76
N ASN A 53 -5.14 -8.40 -1.46
CA ASN A 53 -4.98 -7.71 -2.74
C ASN A 53 -4.21 -6.39 -2.58
N ILE A 54 -4.52 -5.64 -1.53
CA ILE A 54 -3.79 -4.41 -1.23
C ILE A 54 -2.33 -4.73 -0.90
N GLY A 55 -2.12 -5.76 -0.09
CA GLY A 55 -0.77 -6.22 0.25
C GLY A 55 0.04 -6.60 -0.98
N LEU A 56 -0.58 -7.30 -1.93
CA LEU A 56 0.08 -7.66 -3.19
C LEU A 56 0.45 -6.42 -4.02
N SER A 57 -0.44 -5.43 -4.10
CA SER A 57 -0.14 -4.19 -4.81
C SER A 57 1.04 -3.47 -4.17
N ILE A 58 1.08 -3.39 -2.84
CA ILE A 58 2.20 -2.77 -2.12
C ILE A 58 3.50 -3.56 -2.36
N SER A 59 3.43 -4.88 -2.32
CA SER A 59 4.60 -5.74 -2.59
C SER A 59 5.13 -5.53 -4.01
N ARG A 60 4.23 -5.40 -5.00
CA ARG A 60 4.64 -5.11 -6.38
C ARG A 60 5.27 -3.72 -6.50
N MET A 61 4.74 -2.72 -5.78
CA MET A 61 5.35 -1.39 -5.72
C MET A 61 6.80 -1.49 -5.25
N THR A 62 7.05 -2.27 -4.20
CA THR A 62 8.40 -2.47 -3.67
C THR A 62 9.33 -3.05 -4.74
N VAL A 63 8.87 -4.08 -5.44
CA VAL A 63 9.65 -4.72 -6.51
C VAL A 63 9.96 -3.73 -7.62
N PHE A 64 8.96 -2.97 -8.08
CA PHE A 64 9.15 -2.03 -9.17
C PHE A 64 10.01 -0.83 -8.77
N ALA A 65 9.93 -0.39 -7.51
CA ALA A 65 10.85 0.62 -6.99
C ALA A 65 12.30 0.10 -7.00
N GLN A 66 12.49 -1.15 -6.57
CA GLN A 66 13.80 -1.79 -6.60
C GLN A 66 14.35 -1.90 -8.02
N LYS A 67 13.48 -2.23 -8.98
CA LYS A 67 13.83 -2.36 -10.41
C LYS A 67 13.91 -1.01 -11.12
N GLN A 68 13.57 0.08 -10.45
CA GLN A 68 13.51 1.42 -11.01
C GLN A 68 12.56 1.51 -12.21
N ASN A 69 11.49 0.70 -12.19
CA ASN A 69 10.47 0.69 -13.22
C ASN A 69 9.31 1.59 -12.80
N ARG A 70 9.36 2.85 -13.24
CA ARG A 70 8.38 3.87 -12.84
C ARG A 70 6.98 3.57 -13.35
N ASP A 71 6.85 3.14 -14.59
CA ASP A 71 5.52 2.92 -15.18
C ASP A 71 4.75 1.83 -14.44
N MET A 72 5.40 0.71 -14.17
CA MET A 72 4.78 -0.38 -13.43
C MET A 72 4.56 -0.01 -11.97
N TYR A 73 5.47 0.74 -11.37
CA TYR A 73 5.31 1.24 -10.02
C TYR A 73 4.02 2.06 -9.90
N PHE A 74 3.82 3.04 -10.77
CA PHE A 74 2.65 3.90 -10.69
C PHE A 74 1.34 3.17 -10.99
N ALA A 75 1.37 2.15 -11.84
CA ALA A 75 0.20 1.31 -12.04
C ALA A 75 -0.25 0.65 -10.72
N GLU A 76 0.69 0.09 -9.98
CA GLU A 76 0.39 -0.55 -8.68
C GLU A 76 0.04 0.48 -7.61
N SER A 77 0.70 1.62 -7.59
CA SER A 77 0.41 2.70 -6.64
C SER A 77 -1.03 3.19 -6.77
N VAL A 78 -1.47 3.44 -7.99
CA VAL A 78 -2.86 3.85 -8.27
C VAL A 78 -3.83 2.79 -7.78
N GLN A 79 -3.55 1.52 -8.05
CA GLN A 79 -4.40 0.42 -7.62
C GLN A 79 -4.49 0.34 -6.10
N ALA A 80 -3.36 0.40 -5.42
CA ALA A 80 -3.32 0.33 -3.95
C ALA A 80 -4.10 1.49 -3.32
N LYS A 81 -3.92 2.71 -3.83
CA LYS A 81 -4.61 3.87 -3.29
C LYS A 81 -6.12 3.80 -3.50
N LYS A 82 -6.56 3.30 -4.65
CA LYS A 82 -7.99 3.12 -4.93
C LYS A 82 -8.61 2.10 -3.98
N GLU A 83 -7.92 0.99 -3.77
CA GLU A 83 -8.42 -0.05 -2.87
C GLU A 83 -8.47 0.42 -1.41
N LEU A 84 -7.45 1.18 -0.97
CA LEU A 84 -7.45 1.78 0.36
C LEU A 84 -8.60 2.77 0.54
N ALA A 85 -8.86 3.61 -0.45
CA ALA A 85 -9.99 4.53 -0.41
C ALA A 85 -11.33 3.79 -0.33
N SER A 86 -11.44 2.65 -1.01
CA SER A 86 -12.64 1.81 -0.96
C SER A 86 -12.91 1.27 0.44
N ILE A 87 -11.86 0.90 1.17
CA ILE A 87 -12.01 0.47 2.57
C ILE A 87 -12.56 1.61 3.43
N LYS A 88 -12.04 2.82 3.25
CA LYS A 88 -12.47 3.98 4.01
C LYS A 88 -13.95 4.29 3.79
N GLU A 89 -14.44 4.11 2.57
CA GLU A 89 -15.82 4.36 2.19
C GLU A 89 -16.74 3.16 2.44
N SER A 90 -16.18 2.02 2.85
CA SER A 90 -16.93 0.79 3.05
C SER A 90 -17.60 0.75 4.42
N GLU A 91 -18.44 -0.29 4.61
CA GLU A 91 -19.10 -0.57 5.89
C GLU A 91 -18.21 -1.41 6.83
N PHE A 92 -16.89 -1.25 6.75
CA PHE A 92 -15.94 -2.00 7.56
C PHE A 92 -15.15 -1.08 8.50
N PRO A 93 -15.82 -0.39 9.47
CA PRO A 93 -15.13 0.55 10.36
C PRO A 93 -14.06 -0.11 11.22
N LEU A 94 -14.22 -1.40 11.54
CA LEU A 94 -13.23 -2.14 12.33
C LEU A 94 -11.92 -2.28 11.56
N VAL A 95 -11.99 -2.57 10.27
CA VAL A 95 -10.80 -2.67 9.41
C VAL A 95 -10.10 -1.32 9.30
N GLU A 96 -10.86 -0.25 9.09
CA GLU A 96 -10.32 1.10 9.04
C GLU A 96 -9.58 1.46 10.32
N ASN A 97 -10.09 1.06 11.46
CA ASN A 97 -9.48 1.35 12.76
C ASN A 97 -8.20 0.54 13.00
N ILE A 98 -8.12 -0.69 12.48
CA ILE A 98 -6.93 -1.55 12.60
C ILE A 98 -5.82 -1.06 11.68
N LEU A 99 -6.16 -0.66 10.49
CA LEU A 99 -5.21 -0.15 9.50
C LEU A 99 -4.89 1.30 9.76
#